data_6c48e17486b14e759bc3820019919c72
#
_entry.id   6c48e17486b14e759bc3820019919c72
#
_cell.length_a   1.000
_cell.length_b   1.000
_cell.length_c   1.000
_cell.angle_alpha   90.00
_cell.angle_beta   90.00
_cell.angle_gamma   90.00
#
_symmetry.space_group_name_H-M   'P 1'
#
loop_
_entity.id
_entity.type
_entity.pdbx_description
1 polymer ?
#
loop_
_entity_poly.entity_id
_entity_poly.type
_entity_poly.pdbx_seq_one_letter_code
_entity_poly.pdbx_strand_id
1 'polypeptide(L)'
;MTRRFMLRLLSTVGLSAVTGASAAANGCNSYYCGPTTDHFDGRVFFNPGRNWAKSFGDLIRWRLSEGKEEWPESRPSPFRDKPPAQVNGSALRVAHVGHASLLYQTAGLNILVDPVWSERASPVPFAGPKRVNDPGIAFEELPKIDVVLVTHNHYDHLDVETLGRLWATHRPRIVTPLGNDAIMRSAVPGLEAEPHDWGAAVRLGNGLTVHLEECLHWSARGLFDRREALWAAFMIDTPGGTIVHVGDTGFGDGSLFERWAKKHARVRLAVLPIGAYEPRWFMQEQHVNPDEAVRIAKILRAPVALGHHWGTFRLTDEGIDRPPEALAEARRVHGFGERRFIPLHPGQVWQG
;
A
#
# COMPACT_ATOMS: atom_id res chain seq x y z
N MET A 1 23.85 12.60 34.82
CA MET A 1 24.53 12.38 33.51
C MET A 1 24.54 13.69 32.75
N THR A 2 25.70 14.23 32.45
CA THR A 2 25.93 15.64 32.17
C THR A 2 25.72 15.99 30.70
N ARG A 3 25.17 17.19 30.45
CA ARG A 3 24.92 17.86 29.15
C ARG A 3 26.04 17.79 28.09
N ARG A 4 27.20 17.25 28.42
CA ARG A 4 28.38 17.14 27.53
C ARG A 4 28.37 15.87 26.66
N PHE A 5 27.44 14.93 26.87
CA PHE A 5 27.42 13.69 26.09
C PHE A 5 26.51 13.80 24.82
N MET A 6 25.65 14.80 24.79
CA MET A 6 24.73 15.01 23.64
C MET A 6 25.35 15.77 22.45
N LEU A 7 26.50 16.44 22.65
CA LEU A 7 27.12 17.23 21.57
C LEU A 7 28.18 16.46 20.75
N ARG A 8 28.49 15.22 21.08
CA ARG A 8 29.50 14.42 20.35
C ARG A 8 28.90 13.36 19.37
N LEU A 9 27.60 13.21 19.32
CA LEU A 9 26.94 12.29 18.36
C LEU A 9 26.48 12.96 17.04
N LEU A 10 26.73 14.25 16.87
CA LEU A 10 26.34 15.01 15.67
C LEU A 10 27.48 15.21 14.64
N SER A 11 28.63 14.59 14.81
CA SER A 11 29.80 14.89 13.98
C SER A 11 30.31 13.74 13.09
N THR A 12 29.57 12.67 12.87
CA THR A 12 29.97 11.60 11.91
C THR A 12 28.81 11.00 11.13
N VAL A 13 27.81 11.80 10.76
CA VAL A 13 27.00 11.46 9.59
C VAL A 13 27.73 12.09 8.40
N GLY A 14 28.51 11.30 7.71
CA GLY A 14 29.15 11.69 6.46
C GLY A 14 28.07 12.12 5.50
N LEU A 15 28.00 13.42 5.23
CA LEU A 15 27.21 14.04 4.20
C LEU A 15 27.82 13.59 2.86
N SER A 16 27.39 12.45 2.34
CA SER A 16 27.50 12.16 0.92
C SER A 16 26.56 13.13 0.22
N ALA A 17 27.08 14.32 -0.08
CA ALA A 17 26.42 15.24 -0.98
C ALA A 17 26.38 14.59 -2.36
N VAL A 18 25.31 13.85 -2.64
CA VAL A 18 24.91 13.56 -4.01
C VAL A 18 24.53 14.92 -4.60
N THR A 19 25.32 15.36 -5.55
CA THR A 19 25.15 16.59 -6.33
C THR A 19 23.84 16.51 -7.13
N GLY A 20 22.74 16.87 -6.50
CA GLY A 20 21.42 16.98 -7.11
C GLY A 20 21.17 18.33 -7.83
N ALA A 21 22.20 18.93 -8.41
CA ALA A 21 22.08 20.28 -9.02
C ALA A 21 21.65 20.28 -10.49
N SER A 22 21.37 19.11 -11.13
CA SER A 22 21.10 19.04 -12.57
C SER A 22 19.66 18.68 -12.95
N ALA A 23 18.88 18.14 -12.04
CA ALA A 23 17.53 17.63 -12.37
C ALA A 23 16.45 18.73 -12.49
N ALA A 24 16.60 19.83 -11.79
CA ALA A 24 15.59 20.90 -11.76
C ALA A 24 15.45 21.68 -13.07
N ALA A 25 16.47 21.64 -13.96
CA ALA A 25 16.46 22.41 -15.20
C ALA A 25 15.63 21.78 -16.34
N ASN A 26 15.26 20.48 -16.23
CA ASN A 26 14.62 19.74 -17.34
C ASN A 26 13.27 19.09 -16.95
N GLY A 27 12.55 19.57 -15.92
CA GLY A 27 11.30 18.95 -15.50
C GLY A 27 11.45 17.52 -14.95
N CYS A 28 12.58 17.24 -14.30
CA CYS A 28 12.85 15.97 -13.64
C CYS A 28 12.85 16.14 -12.11
N ASN A 29 12.48 15.07 -11.41
CA ASN A 29 12.70 14.93 -9.96
C ASN A 29 13.68 13.78 -9.67
N SER A 30 13.80 13.37 -8.39
CA SER A 30 14.76 12.32 -8.00
C SER A 30 14.47 10.95 -8.61
N TYR A 31 13.22 10.67 -9.00
CA TYR A 31 12.76 9.35 -9.40
C TYR A 31 12.16 9.28 -10.80
N TYR A 32 11.73 10.42 -11.33
CA TYR A 32 11.01 10.46 -12.61
C TYR A 32 11.42 11.68 -13.45
N CYS A 33 11.60 11.44 -14.75
CA CYS A 33 11.75 12.48 -15.78
C CYS A 33 10.71 12.24 -16.87
N GLY A 34 9.80 13.20 -17.04
CA GLY A 34 8.77 13.10 -18.06
C GLY A 34 8.09 14.46 -18.32
N PRO A 35 7.19 14.49 -19.32
CA PRO A 35 6.43 15.70 -19.62
C PRO A 35 5.49 16.05 -18.46
N THR A 36 5.15 17.33 -18.32
CA THR A 36 4.06 17.78 -17.46
C THR A 36 2.73 17.20 -17.95
N THR A 37 1.89 16.78 -17.00
CA THR A 37 0.55 16.24 -17.26
C THR A 37 -0.49 16.96 -16.39
N ASP A 38 -1.73 16.49 -16.39
CA ASP A 38 -2.77 16.97 -15.48
C ASP A 38 -2.56 16.59 -14.01
N HIS A 39 -1.58 15.74 -13.73
CA HIS A 39 -1.22 15.26 -12.39
C HIS A 39 0.31 15.20 -12.12
N PHE A 40 1.14 15.74 -12.99
CA PHE A 40 2.58 15.96 -12.79
C PHE A 40 2.99 17.36 -13.25
N ASP A 41 3.50 18.20 -12.35
CA ASP A 41 3.87 19.59 -12.63
C ASP A 41 5.31 19.77 -13.17
N GLY A 42 6.00 18.68 -13.47
CA GLY A 42 7.42 18.65 -13.85
C GLY A 42 8.37 18.43 -12.66
N ARG A 43 7.85 18.40 -11.43
CA ARG A 43 8.60 18.13 -10.21
C ARG A 43 7.91 17.11 -9.30
N VAL A 44 6.61 17.31 -9.04
CA VAL A 44 5.85 16.44 -8.14
C VAL A 44 4.56 15.97 -8.78
N PHE A 45 4.10 14.78 -8.38
CA PHE A 45 2.78 14.26 -8.69
C PHE A 45 1.73 14.82 -7.73
N PHE A 46 0.47 14.95 -8.19
CA PHE A 46 -0.65 15.46 -7.40
C PHE A 46 -1.99 14.89 -7.88
N ASN A 47 -2.99 14.87 -7.00
CA ASN A 47 -4.36 14.59 -7.42
C ASN A 47 -5.00 15.87 -7.94
N PRO A 48 -5.52 15.91 -9.18
CA PRO A 48 -6.13 17.10 -9.78
C PRO A 48 -7.26 17.68 -8.93
N GLY A 49 -7.28 19.00 -8.78
CA GLY A 49 -8.31 19.71 -8.02
C GLY A 49 -8.23 19.56 -6.50
N ARG A 50 -7.17 18.95 -5.97
CA ARG A 50 -6.97 18.76 -4.51
C ARG A 50 -5.73 19.46 -4.01
N ASN A 51 -5.90 20.21 -2.94
CA ASN A 51 -4.80 20.89 -2.25
C ASN A 51 -4.48 20.17 -0.94
N TRP A 52 -3.54 19.24 -0.99
CA TRP A 52 -3.12 18.40 0.15
C TRP A 52 -2.08 19.12 1.00
N ALA A 53 -2.50 20.09 1.76
CA ALA A 53 -1.56 20.93 2.48
C ALA A 53 -1.49 20.61 3.97
N LYS A 54 -1.15 19.36 4.34
CA LYS A 54 -0.62 19.14 5.70
C LYS A 54 0.81 19.65 5.74
N SER A 55 1.04 20.66 6.56
CA SER A 55 2.33 21.29 6.75
C SER A 55 3.22 20.47 7.69
N PHE A 56 4.51 20.77 7.74
CA PHE A 56 5.40 20.23 8.76
C PHE A 56 4.92 20.56 10.18
N GLY A 57 4.31 21.74 10.36
CA GLY A 57 3.69 22.14 11.63
C GLY A 57 2.53 21.22 12.03
N ASP A 58 1.70 20.76 11.08
CA ASP A 58 0.63 19.80 11.34
C ASP A 58 1.19 18.44 11.77
N LEU A 59 2.28 18.00 11.16
CA LEU A 59 2.98 16.77 11.57
C LEU A 59 3.51 16.87 13.01
N ILE A 60 4.13 17.99 13.37
CA ILE A 60 4.60 18.24 14.74
C ILE A 60 3.41 18.25 15.72
N ARG A 61 2.34 18.97 15.38
CA ARG A 61 1.10 19.01 16.17
C ARG A 61 0.55 17.61 16.41
N TRP A 62 0.46 16.79 15.37
CA TRP A 62 0.03 15.40 15.51
C TRP A 62 0.99 14.58 16.38
N ARG A 63 2.31 14.71 16.17
CA ARG A 63 3.30 13.96 16.97
C ARG A 63 3.24 14.30 18.47
N LEU A 64 2.88 15.53 18.81
CA LEU A 64 2.76 16.02 20.19
C LEU A 64 1.34 15.90 20.75
N SER A 65 0.34 15.48 19.95
CA SER A 65 -1.01 15.28 20.44
C SER A 65 -1.12 14.08 21.37
N GLU A 66 -2.03 14.18 22.34
CA GLU A 66 -2.44 13.09 23.23
C GLU A 66 -3.46 12.18 22.56
N GLY A 67 -3.82 11.08 23.22
CA GLY A 67 -4.89 10.18 22.77
C GLY A 67 -4.43 9.03 21.86
N LYS A 68 -3.12 8.79 21.77
CA LYS A 68 -2.58 7.64 21.02
C LYS A 68 -2.77 6.37 21.82
N GLU A 69 -3.53 5.42 21.27
CA GLU A 69 -3.69 4.13 21.89
C GLU A 69 -2.40 3.30 21.80
N GLU A 70 -2.06 2.63 22.89
CA GLU A 70 -0.89 1.76 22.91
C GLU A 70 -1.19 0.42 22.23
N TRP A 71 -0.18 -0.10 21.52
CA TRP A 71 -0.21 -1.43 20.93
C TRP A 71 0.63 -2.39 21.75
N PRO A 72 0.26 -3.68 21.81
CA PRO A 72 1.12 -4.70 22.39
C PRO A 72 2.42 -4.83 21.60
N GLU A 73 3.50 -5.21 22.28
CA GLU A 73 4.78 -5.50 21.62
C GLU A 73 4.68 -6.70 20.65
N SER A 74 3.80 -7.64 20.95
CA SER A 74 3.52 -8.82 20.14
C SER A 74 2.04 -9.17 20.16
N ARG A 75 1.48 -9.43 18.99
CA ARG A 75 0.09 -9.89 18.78
C ARG A 75 0.08 -10.96 17.68
N PRO A 76 0.49 -12.20 17.98
CA PRO A 76 0.52 -13.27 16.98
C PRO A 76 -0.85 -13.49 16.34
N SER A 77 -0.88 -13.69 15.03
CA SER A 77 -2.11 -14.07 14.35
C SER A 77 -2.47 -15.51 14.69
N PRO A 78 -3.78 -15.82 14.88
CA PRO A 78 -4.24 -17.20 15.05
C PRO A 78 -4.20 -18.02 13.75
N PHE A 79 -3.92 -17.38 12.63
CA PHE A 79 -3.90 -18.01 11.30
C PHE A 79 -2.47 -18.09 10.78
N ARG A 80 -2.21 -19.13 10.03
CA ARG A 80 -1.00 -19.32 9.23
C ARG A 80 -1.38 -20.02 7.93
N ASP A 81 -0.82 -19.57 6.83
CA ASP A 81 -1.12 -20.13 5.53
C ASP A 81 0.11 -20.75 4.88
N LYS A 82 -0.13 -21.84 4.17
CA LYS A 82 0.81 -22.48 3.27
C LYS A 82 0.14 -22.57 1.90
N PRO A 83 0.41 -21.63 1.00
CA PRO A 83 -0.30 -21.55 -0.26
C PRO A 83 -0.06 -22.78 -1.15
N PRO A 84 -1.07 -23.21 -1.93
CA PRO A 84 -0.84 -24.18 -3.01
C PRO A 84 0.05 -23.55 -4.10
N ALA A 85 0.66 -24.40 -4.91
CA ALA A 85 1.53 -23.94 -6.01
C ALA A 85 0.79 -23.02 -6.98
N GLN A 86 -0.47 -23.30 -7.30
CA GLN A 86 -1.32 -22.55 -8.22
C GLN A 86 -2.81 -22.71 -7.91
N VAL A 87 -3.60 -21.72 -8.35
CA VAL A 87 -5.06 -21.80 -8.44
C VAL A 87 -5.47 -21.49 -9.88
N ASN A 88 -6.17 -22.42 -10.53
CA ASN A 88 -6.45 -22.36 -11.96
C ASN A 88 -7.89 -21.89 -12.27
N GLY A 89 -8.13 -21.55 -13.53
CA GLY A 89 -9.45 -21.16 -14.02
C GLY A 89 -9.94 -19.85 -13.39
N SER A 90 -11.24 -19.76 -13.17
CA SER A 90 -11.86 -18.58 -12.56
C SER A 90 -11.89 -18.59 -11.03
N ALA A 91 -11.43 -19.65 -10.38
CA ALA A 91 -11.30 -19.68 -8.93
C ALA A 91 -10.33 -18.59 -8.45
N LEU A 92 -10.62 -17.98 -7.32
CA LEU A 92 -9.80 -16.94 -6.72
C LEU A 92 -9.50 -17.31 -5.27
N ARG A 93 -8.22 -17.29 -4.92
CA ARG A 93 -7.73 -17.40 -3.56
C ARG A 93 -6.98 -16.14 -3.19
N VAL A 94 -7.32 -15.56 -2.04
CA VAL A 94 -6.66 -14.39 -1.49
C VAL A 94 -6.16 -14.73 -0.09
N ALA A 95 -4.85 -14.63 0.13
CA ALA A 95 -4.22 -14.82 1.42
C ALA A 95 -3.63 -13.50 1.91
N HIS A 96 -3.93 -13.12 3.14
CA HIS A 96 -3.37 -11.93 3.77
C HIS A 96 -2.02 -12.29 4.42
N VAL A 97 -0.95 -11.71 3.90
CA VAL A 97 0.39 -11.91 4.47
C VAL A 97 0.56 -11.08 5.72
N GLY A 98 0.04 -9.85 5.71
CA GLY A 98 0.08 -8.91 6.83
C GLY A 98 0.12 -7.47 6.32
N HIS A 99 -0.42 -6.54 7.09
CA HIS A 99 -0.56 -5.13 6.75
C HIS A 99 -1.24 -4.92 5.39
N ALA A 100 -0.49 -4.45 4.38
CA ALA A 100 -0.97 -4.26 3.00
C ALA A 100 -0.58 -5.41 2.06
N SER A 101 0.18 -6.40 2.55
CA SER A 101 0.69 -7.48 1.71
C SER A 101 -0.35 -8.59 1.51
N LEU A 102 -0.74 -8.85 0.25
CA LEU A 102 -1.69 -9.90 -0.10
C LEU A 102 -1.17 -10.75 -1.26
N LEU A 103 -1.40 -12.07 -1.17
CA LEU A 103 -1.18 -13.02 -2.25
C LEU A 103 -2.51 -13.37 -2.92
N TYR A 104 -2.62 -13.07 -4.20
CA TYR A 104 -3.73 -13.46 -5.06
C TYR A 104 -3.30 -14.64 -5.93
N GLN A 105 -4.10 -15.70 -5.96
CA GLN A 105 -3.89 -16.86 -6.81
C GLN A 105 -5.14 -17.08 -7.66
N THR A 106 -5.02 -16.95 -8.97
CA THR A 106 -6.13 -17.13 -9.94
C THR A 106 -5.58 -17.32 -11.34
N ALA A 107 -6.30 -18.03 -12.20
CA ALA A 107 -5.95 -18.27 -13.61
C ALA A 107 -4.52 -18.81 -13.81
N GLY A 108 -3.97 -19.55 -12.83
CA GLY A 108 -2.63 -20.09 -12.88
C GLY A 108 -1.51 -19.08 -12.59
N LEU A 109 -1.82 -17.87 -12.12
CA LEU A 109 -0.85 -16.86 -11.70
C LEU A 109 -0.88 -16.63 -10.19
N ASN A 110 0.28 -16.42 -9.62
CA ASN A 110 0.52 -15.98 -8.25
C ASN A 110 0.94 -14.51 -8.27
N ILE A 111 0.06 -13.62 -7.82
CA ILE A 111 0.25 -12.17 -7.81
C ILE A 111 0.41 -11.71 -6.37
N LEU A 112 1.53 -11.09 -6.05
CA LEU A 112 1.81 -10.55 -4.74
C LEU A 112 1.73 -9.03 -4.79
N VAL A 113 0.91 -8.43 -3.92
CA VAL A 113 0.73 -6.97 -3.86
C VAL A 113 1.36 -6.43 -2.59
N ASP A 114 2.09 -5.31 -2.72
CA ASP A 114 2.77 -4.57 -1.65
C ASP A 114 3.54 -5.49 -0.68
N PRO A 115 4.54 -6.26 -1.18
CA PRO A 115 5.21 -7.28 -0.40
C PRO A 115 6.12 -6.68 0.68
N VAL A 116 5.79 -6.92 1.95
CA VAL A 116 6.58 -6.48 3.12
C VAL A 116 6.77 -7.64 4.08
N TRP A 117 8.02 -8.14 4.21
CA TRP A 117 8.44 -9.15 5.19
C TRP A 117 9.42 -8.59 6.22
N SER A 118 9.95 -7.37 5.99
CA SER A 118 10.84 -6.71 6.95
C SER A 118 10.18 -6.51 8.31
N GLU A 119 11.00 -6.55 9.35
CA GLU A 119 10.54 -6.37 10.74
C GLU A 119 9.96 -4.96 10.98
N ARG A 120 10.42 -3.97 10.21
CA ARG A 120 10.02 -2.57 10.37
C ARG A 120 9.65 -1.92 9.04
N ALA A 121 8.60 -1.13 9.07
CA ALA A 121 8.26 -0.18 8.01
C ALA A 121 9.10 1.09 8.20
N SER A 122 10.38 1.05 7.79
CA SER A 122 11.35 2.10 8.12
C SER A 122 12.56 2.09 7.18
N PRO A 123 13.23 3.25 6.98
CA PRO A 123 14.51 3.31 6.26
C PRO A 123 15.67 2.67 7.03
N VAL A 124 15.50 2.36 8.31
CA VAL A 124 16.55 1.82 9.17
C VAL A 124 16.05 0.64 10.00
N PRO A 125 16.86 -0.40 10.25
CA PRO A 125 16.40 -1.62 10.92
C PRO A 125 16.21 -1.48 12.45
N PHE A 126 16.72 -0.42 13.05
CA PHE A 126 16.73 -0.23 14.52
C PHE A 126 15.68 0.75 15.04
N ALA A 127 14.96 1.47 14.17
CA ALA A 127 13.95 2.46 14.56
C ALA A 127 12.75 2.46 13.60
N GLY A 128 11.64 3.06 14.01
CA GLY A 128 10.40 3.14 13.24
C GLY A 128 9.40 2.02 13.58
N PRO A 129 8.22 2.01 12.95
CA PRO A 129 7.17 1.06 13.26
C PRO A 129 7.62 -0.39 13.09
N LYS A 130 7.53 -1.15 14.18
CA LYS A 130 7.86 -2.58 14.21
C LYS A 130 6.57 -3.38 14.05
N ARG A 131 6.62 -4.51 13.31
CA ARG A 131 5.48 -5.43 13.24
C ARG A 131 5.25 -6.12 14.58
N VAL A 132 3.99 -6.28 14.94
CA VAL A 132 3.57 -6.97 16.16
C VAL A 132 3.21 -8.43 15.93
N ASN A 133 3.22 -8.88 14.68
CA ASN A 133 2.95 -10.27 14.27
C ASN A 133 3.91 -10.70 13.15
N ASP A 134 4.12 -11.99 13.05
CA ASP A 134 4.85 -12.57 11.93
C ASP A 134 4.02 -12.48 10.65
N PRO A 135 4.66 -12.47 9.45
CA PRO A 135 3.96 -12.66 8.20
C PRO A 135 3.14 -13.96 8.22
N GLY A 136 1.88 -13.86 7.80
CA GLY A 136 0.96 -14.99 7.78
C GLY A 136 1.35 -16.13 6.83
N ILE A 137 2.28 -15.84 5.91
CA ILE A 137 2.97 -16.81 5.05
C ILE A 137 4.46 -16.61 5.27
N ALA A 138 5.19 -17.66 5.67
CA ALA A 138 6.65 -17.60 5.72
C ALA A 138 7.21 -17.38 4.31
N PHE A 139 8.26 -16.58 4.18
CA PHE A 139 8.81 -16.24 2.86
C PHE A 139 9.21 -17.50 2.07
N GLU A 140 9.75 -18.47 2.76
CA GLU A 140 10.22 -19.76 2.21
C GLU A 140 9.07 -20.70 1.80
N GLU A 141 7.84 -20.41 2.27
CA GLU A 141 6.62 -21.15 1.90
C GLU A 141 5.85 -20.50 0.75
N LEU A 142 6.35 -19.37 0.22
CA LEU A 142 5.78 -18.75 -0.97
C LEU A 142 5.87 -19.70 -2.18
N PRO A 143 4.78 -19.86 -2.95
CA PRO A 143 4.88 -20.48 -4.26
C PRO A 143 5.72 -19.61 -5.19
N LYS A 144 6.05 -20.10 -6.37
CA LYS A 144 6.66 -19.23 -7.39
C LYS A 144 5.79 -18.00 -7.61
N ILE A 145 6.33 -16.82 -7.38
CA ILE A 145 5.63 -15.55 -7.64
C ILE A 145 5.85 -15.16 -9.10
N ASP A 146 4.76 -14.99 -9.82
CA ASP A 146 4.79 -14.61 -11.24
C ASP A 146 4.77 -13.09 -11.42
N VAL A 147 4.00 -12.39 -10.59
CA VAL A 147 3.81 -10.93 -10.66
C VAL A 147 3.90 -10.32 -9.27
N VAL A 148 4.57 -9.18 -9.19
CA VAL A 148 4.53 -8.28 -8.03
C VAL A 148 3.90 -6.96 -8.47
N LEU A 149 2.93 -6.48 -7.72
CA LEU A 149 2.34 -5.15 -7.88
C LEU A 149 2.72 -4.31 -6.67
N VAL A 150 3.20 -3.08 -6.88
CA VAL A 150 3.52 -2.15 -5.80
C VAL A 150 2.72 -0.88 -6.00
N THR A 151 1.86 -0.53 -5.04
CA THR A 151 0.92 0.60 -5.14
C THR A 151 1.59 1.96 -5.03
N HIS A 152 2.56 2.10 -4.14
CA HIS A 152 3.32 3.33 -3.91
C HIS A 152 4.57 3.06 -3.05
N ASN A 153 5.34 4.10 -2.75
CA ASN A 153 6.68 3.95 -2.18
C ASN A 153 6.77 4.07 -0.66
N HIS A 154 5.69 4.20 0.10
CA HIS A 154 5.79 4.19 1.56
C HIS A 154 6.44 2.88 2.06
N TYR A 155 7.11 2.92 3.22
CA TYR A 155 7.90 1.78 3.72
C TYR A 155 7.07 0.55 4.08
N ASP A 156 5.80 0.72 4.33
CA ASP A 156 4.83 -0.33 4.64
C ASP A 156 4.17 -0.95 3.39
N HIS A 157 4.55 -0.48 2.19
CA HIS A 157 4.12 -0.99 0.87
C HIS A 157 5.29 -1.38 -0.02
N LEU A 158 6.35 -0.56 -0.10
CA LEU A 158 7.55 -0.83 -0.88
C LEU A 158 8.71 -1.17 0.04
N ASP A 159 8.93 -2.46 0.26
CA ASP A 159 10.02 -3.03 1.02
C ASP A 159 11.12 -3.52 0.07
N VAL A 160 12.20 -2.75 -0.04
CA VAL A 160 13.28 -3.04 -0.98
C VAL A 160 14.05 -4.32 -0.61
N GLU A 161 14.12 -4.68 0.68
CA GLU A 161 14.75 -5.93 1.12
C GLU A 161 13.93 -7.13 0.65
N THR A 162 12.62 -7.10 0.89
CA THR A 162 11.70 -8.14 0.40
C THR A 162 11.71 -8.25 -1.12
N LEU A 163 11.70 -7.12 -1.84
CA LEU A 163 11.79 -7.11 -3.31
C LEU A 163 13.11 -7.71 -3.79
N GLY A 164 14.22 -7.45 -3.11
CA GLY A 164 15.51 -8.06 -3.42
C GLY A 164 15.49 -9.59 -3.28
N ARG A 165 14.88 -10.11 -2.20
CA ARG A 165 14.69 -11.55 -1.98
C ARG A 165 13.78 -12.17 -3.04
N LEU A 166 12.65 -11.52 -3.36
CA LEU A 166 11.74 -11.97 -4.41
C LEU A 166 12.41 -12.00 -5.78
N TRP A 167 13.18 -10.96 -6.10
CA TRP A 167 13.93 -10.88 -7.35
C TRP A 167 14.98 -11.98 -7.48
N ALA A 168 15.72 -12.26 -6.42
CA ALA A 168 16.73 -13.30 -6.39
C ALA A 168 16.11 -14.71 -6.56
N THR A 169 14.94 -14.96 -5.94
CA THR A 169 14.35 -16.30 -5.85
C THR A 169 13.37 -16.59 -6.99
N HIS A 170 12.53 -15.62 -7.38
CA HIS A 170 11.37 -15.84 -8.24
C HIS A 170 11.49 -15.15 -9.59
N ARG A 171 12.28 -14.05 -9.71
CA ARG A 171 12.34 -13.20 -10.92
C ARG A 171 10.94 -12.82 -11.40
N PRO A 172 10.08 -12.26 -10.54
CA PRO A 172 8.72 -11.92 -10.92
C PRO A 172 8.72 -10.73 -11.90
N ARG A 173 7.67 -10.61 -12.68
CA ARG A 173 7.36 -9.37 -13.36
C ARG A 173 6.88 -8.36 -12.32
N ILE A 174 7.46 -7.16 -12.28
CA ILE A 174 7.12 -6.13 -11.29
C ILE A 174 6.46 -4.96 -12.00
N VAL A 175 5.21 -4.61 -11.60
CA VAL A 175 4.45 -3.48 -12.13
C VAL A 175 4.20 -2.47 -11.03
N THR A 176 4.45 -1.19 -11.32
CA THR A 176 4.37 -0.12 -10.32
C THR A 176 4.02 1.23 -10.97
N PRO A 177 3.47 2.22 -10.25
CA PRO A 177 3.35 3.58 -10.75
C PRO A 177 4.71 4.25 -11.01
N LEU A 178 4.70 5.30 -11.85
CA LEU A 178 5.87 6.06 -12.28
C LEU A 178 6.79 6.47 -11.11
N GLY A 179 8.10 6.33 -11.30
CA GLY A 179 9.14 6.74 -10.35
C GLY A 179 9.47 5.71 -9.26
N ASN A 180 8.58 4.76 -8.94
CA ASN A 180 8.89 3.73 -7.93
C ASN A 180 9.93 2.73 -8.43
N ASP A 181 9.99 2.47 -9.73
CA ASP A 181 10.99 1.64 -10.39
C ASP A 181 12.42 2.16 -10.20
N ALA A 182 12.61 3.49 -10.18
CA ALA A 182 13.91 4.09 -9.91
C ALA A 182 14.41 3.78 -8.49
N ILE A 183 13.51 3.82 -7.51
CA ILE A 183 13.79 3.45 -6.12
C ILE A 183 14.20 1.98 -6.04
N MET A 184 13.42 1.09 -6.66
CA MET A 184 13.67 -0.35 -6.67
C MET A 184 15.02 -0.69 -7.31
N ARG A 185 15.30 -0.12 -8.49
CA ARG A 185 16.58 -0.33 -9.21
C ARG A 185 17.78 0.20 -8.44
N SER A 186 17.62 1.34 -7.76
CA SER A 186 18.70 1.90 -6.94
C SER A 186 19.05 1.01 -5.74
N ALA A 187 18.03 0.36 -5.15
CA ALA A 187 18.22 -0.48 -3.96
C ALA A 187 18.64 -1.91 -4.28
N VAL A 188 18.17 -2.46 -5.43
CA VAL A 188 18.39 -3.87 -5.82
C VAL A 188 19.05 -3.92 -7.19
N PRO A 189 20.37 -4.14 -7.27
CA PRO A 189 21.07 -4.21 -8.54
C PRO A 189 20.50 -5.27 -9.49
N GLY A 190 20.21 -4.87 -10.73
CA GLY A 190 19.67 -5.74 -11.77
C GLY A 190 18.17 -6.08 -11.62
N LEU A 191 17.47 -5.49 -10.67
CA LEU A 191 16.01 -5.60 -10.61
C LEU A 191 15.39 -4.81 -11.77
N GLU A 192 14.44 -5.44 -12.44
CA GLU A 192 13.62 -4.82 -13.48
C GLU A 192 12.20 -4.59 -12.96
N ALA A 193 11.68 -3.37 -13.13
CA ALA A 193 10.32 -3.00 -12.80
C ALA A 193 9.74 -2.15 -13.94
N GLU A 194 8.45 -2.33 -14.21
CA GLU A 194 7.70 -1.65 -15.27
C GLU A 194 6.92 -0.49 -14.67
N PRO A 195 7.36 0.77 -14.85
CA PRO A 195 6.61 1.92 -14.37
C PRO A 195 5.48 2.29 -15.34
N HIS A 196 4.31 2.55 -14.80
CA HIS A 196 3.14 2.94 -15.57
C HIS A 196 2.41 4.13 -14.95
N ASP A 197 1.73 4.88 -15.79
CA ASP A 197 0.90 6.02 -15.38
C ASP A 197 -0.53 5.58 -15.06
N TRP A 198 -1.30 6.46 -14.42
CA TRP A 198 -2.75 6.28 -14.27
C TRP A 198 -3.43 6.09 -15.62
N GLY A 199 -4.40 5.20 -15.65
CA GLY A 199 -5.12 4.82 -16.87
C GLY A 199 -4.43 3.75 -17.71
N ALA A 200 -3.18 3.38 -17.39
CA ALA A 200 -2.48 2.29 -18.08
C ALA A 200 -3.17 0.94 -17.82
N ALA A 201 -3.17 0.08 -18.85
CA ALA A 201 -3.63 -1.30 -18.79
C ALA A 201 -2.49 -2.24 -19.19
N VAL A 202 -2.06 -3.08 -18.26
CA VAL A 202 -0.91 -3.99 -18.41
C VAL A 202 -1.39 -5.43 -18.43
N ARG A 203 -1.16 -6.13 -19.53
CA ARG A 203 -1.50 -7.56 -19.65
C ARG A 203 -0.51 -8.38 -18.84
N LEU A 204 -1.00 -9.14 -17.88
CA LEU A 204 -0.17 -9.99 -17.01
C LEU A 204 0.03 -11.41 -17.57
N GLY A 205 -0.75 -11.83 -18.53
CA GLY A 205 -0.82 -13.21 -19.04
C GLY A 205 -2.08 -13.93 -18.56
N ASN A 206 -2.33 -15.12 -19.12
CA ASN A 206 -3.46 -16.00 -18.76
C ASN A 206 -4.84 -15.31 -18.74
N GLY A 207 -5.03 -14.28 -19.56
CA GLY A 207 -6.25 -13.49 -19.61
C GLY A 207 -6.40 -12.46 -18.52
N LEU A 208 -5.36 -12.22 -17.70
CA LEU A 208 -5.37 -11.17 -16.68
C LEU A 208 -4.79 -9.87 -17.22
N THR A 209 -5.42 -8.76 -16.82
CA THR A 209 -4.95 -7.40 -17.08
C THR A 209 -5.04 -6.60 -15.79
N VAL A 210 -3.99 -5.86 -15.45
CA VAL A 210 -4.03 -4.89 -14.35
C VAL A 210 -4.13 -3.48 -14.91
N HIS A 211 -5.07 -2.69 -14.37
CA HIS A 211 -5.20 -1.26 -14.66
C HIS A 211 -4.70 -0.48 -13.45
N LEU A 212 -3.91 0.55 -13.72
CA LEU A 212 -3.47 1.49 -12.70
C LEU A 212 -4.46 2.67 -12.66
N GLU A 213 -5.10 2.87 -11.53
CA GLU A 213 -6.12 3.90 -11.37
C GLU A 213 -5.67 4.96 -10.35
N GLU A 214 -6.11 6.20 -10.58
CA GLU A 214 -5.96 7.26 -9.57
C GLU A 214 -6.52 6.79 -8.23
N CYS A 215 -5.80 7.09 -7.13
CA CYS A 215 -6.34 7.05 -5.77
C CYS A 215 -5.91 8.30 -5.00
N LEU A 216 -6.58 8.60 -3.89
CA LEU A 216 -6.37 9.84 -3.14
C LEU A 216 -5.29 9.61 -2.07
N HIS A 217 -4.03 9.74 -2.48
CA HIS A 217 -2.90 9.45 -1.61
C HIS A 217 -1.67 10.30 -1.98
N TRP A 218 -0.51 9.92 -1.51
CA TRP A 218 0.77 10.56 -1.78
C TRP A 218 1.92 9.56 -1.62
N SER A 219 3.15 10.01 -1.90
CA SER A 219 4.34 9.18 -1.82
C SER A 219 5.48 9.93 -1.12
N ALA A 220 6.31 9.22 -0.36
CA ALA A 220 7.60 9.68 0.16
C ALA A 220 8.40 8.52 0.76
N ARG A 221 9.73 8.63 0.74
CA ARG A 221 10.66 7.76 1.49
C ARG A 221 11.63 8.57 2.33
N GLY A 222 11.83 9.83 2.02
CA GLY A 222 12.75 10.73 2.71
C GLY A 222 12.06 12.01 3.17
N LEU A 223 12.88 12.97 3.61
CA LEU A 223 12.37 14.26 4.07
C LEU A 223 12.05 15.22 2.92
N PHE A 224 12.60 15.00 1.73
CA PHE A 224 12.57 15.97 0.63
C PHE A 224 11.99 15.43 -0.68
N ASP A 225 11.57 14.17 -0.73
CA ASP A 225 11.09 13.47 -1.92
C ASP A 225 9.57 13.29 -1.97
N ARG A 226 8.83 14.08 -1.18
CA ARG A 226 7.38 13.99 -1.11
C ARG A 226 6.76 14.22 -2.48
N ARG A 227 5.95 13.22 -2.93
CA ARG A 227 5.24 13.19 -4.22
C ARG A 227 6.17 13.16 -5.44
N GLU A 228 7.40 12.72 -5.31
CA GLU A 228 8.32 12.56 -6.43
C GLU A 228 8.15 11.21 -7.17
N ALA A 229 7.38 10.27 -6.63
CA ALA A 229 6.88 9.09 -7.32
C ALA A 229 5.36 9.07 -7.31
N LEU A 230 4.75 8.42 -8.28
CA LEU A 230 3.30 8.29 -8.39
C LEU A 230 2.79 7.15 -7.49
N TRP A 231 1.51 7.15 -7.16
CA TRP A 231 0.76 6.13 -6.42
C TRP A 231 -0.45 5.68 -7.23
N ALA A 232 -0.96 4.47 -7.03
CA ALA A 232 -2.13 3.98 -7.75
C ALA A 232 -2.89 2.90 -6.97
N ALA A 233 -4.18 2.77 -7.24
CA ALA A 233 -4.94 1.56 -7.00
C ALA A 233 -4.83 0.62 -8.20
N PHE A 234 -5.04 -0.67 -7.99
CA PHE A 234 -5.02 -1.69 -9.04
C PHE A 234 -6.41 -2.28 -9.26
N MET A 235 -6.85 -2.29 -10.53
CA MET A 235 -8.03 -3.03 -10.96
C MET A 235 -7.53 -4.24 -11.76
N ILE A 236 -7.66 -5.43 -11.19
CA ILE A 236 -7.15 -6.66 -11.79
C ILE A 236 -8.31 -7.40 -12.44
N ASP A 237 -8.40 -7.32 -13.75
CA ASP A 237 -9.38 -8.08 -14.53
C ASP A 237 -8.98 -9.55 -14.56
N THR A 238 -9.92 -10.40 -14.18
CA THR A 238 -9.78 -11.86 -14.17
C THR A 238 -10.95 -12.52 -14.92
N PRO A 239 -10.86 -13.81 -15.30
CA PRO A 239 -11.98 -14.53 -15.89
C PRO A 239 -13.27 -14.49 -15.04
N GLY A 240 -13.14 -14.38 -13.71
CA GLY A 240 -14.28 -14.33 -12.79
C GLY A 240 -14.83 -12.91 -12.52
N GLY A 241 -14.20 -11.86 -13.04
CA GLY A 241 -14.54 -10.45 -12.80
C GLY A 241 -13.35 -9.66 -12.23
N THR A 242 -13.56 -8.36 -12.01
CA THR A 242 -12.51 -7.43 -11.58
C THR A 242 -12.30 -7.49 -10.07
N ILE A 243 -11.03 -7.60 -9.66
CA ILE A 243 -10.60 -7.38 -8.29
C ILE A 243 -10.18 -5.91 -8.18
N VAL A 244 -10.82 -5.16 -7.30
CA VAL A 244 -10.42 -3.79 -6.96
C VAL A 244 -9.51 -3.87 -5.75
N HIS A 245 -8.19 -3.67 -5.95
CA HIS A 245 -7.22 -3.57 -4.87
C HIS A 245 -6.84 -2.12 -4.65
N VAL A 246 -7.19 -1.60 -3.50
CA VAL A 246 -6.81 -0.26 -3.07
C VAL A 246 -5.68 -0.41 -2.06
N GLY A 247 -4.51 0.17 -2.37
CA GLY A 247 -3.45 0.32 -1.38
C GLY A 247 -3.91 1.29 -0.29
N ASP A 248 -3.54 2.54 -0.46
CA ASP A 248 -3.98 3.63 0.43
C ASP A 248 -4.77 4.66 -0.34
N THR A 249 -5.83 5.19 0.29
CA THR A 249 -6.66 6.25 -0.30
C THR A 249 -7.47 7.01 0.75
N GLY A 250 -7.69 8.30 0.53
CA GLY A 250 -8.78 9.03 1.16
C GLY A 250 -10.12 8.74 0.48
N PHE A 251 -11.22 9.15 1.11
CA PHE A 251 -12.56 9.01 0.54
C PHE A 251 -12.93 10.17 -0.39
N GLY A 252 -12.49 11.38 -0.05
CA GLY A 252 -12.90 12.60 -0.72
C GLY A 252 -14.40 12.84 -0.64
N ASP A 253 -15.02 13.06 -1.79
CA ASP A 253 -16.48 13.17 -1.96
C ASP A 253 -17.14 11.88 -2.48
N GLY A 254 -16.34 10.84 -2.72
CA GLY A 254 -16.79 9.55 -3.25
C GLY A 254 -16.85 9.46 -4.78
N SER A 255 -16.74 10.58 -5.50
CA SER A 255 -16.85 10.64 -6.98
C SER A 255 -15.80 9.79 -7.70
N LEU A 256 -14.61 9.64 -7.12
CA LEU A 256 -13.56 8.76 -7.63
C LEU A 256 -14.05 7.31 -7.74
N PHE A 257 -14.66 6.80 -6.69
CA PHE A 257 -15.15 5.41 -6.63
C PHE A 257 -16.37 5.20 -7.54
N GLU A 258 -17.17 6.26 -7.77
CA GLU A 258 -18.24 6.21 -8.79
C GLU A 258 -17.69 6.11 -10.22
N ARG A 259 -16.55 6.80 -10.50
CA ARG A 259 -15.85 6.64 -11.79
C ARG A 259 -15.33 5.22 -11.95
N TRP A 260 -14.72 4.63 -10.91
CA TRP A 260 -14.27 3.24 -10.94
C TRP A 260 -15.44 2.27 -11.16
N ALA A 261 -16.57 2.44 -10.46
CA ALA A 261 -17.74 1.59 -10.62
C ALA A 261 -18.33 1.64 -12.03
N LYS A 262 -18.23 2.78 -12.73
CA LYS A 262 -18.66 2.93 -14.13
C LYS A 262 -17.65 2.27 -15.09
N LYS A 263 -16.34 2.43 -14.82
CA LYS A 263 -15.26 1.92 -15.68
C LYS A 263 -15.08 0.41 -15.54
N HIS A 264 -15.23 -0.13 -14.32
CA HIS A 264 -14.99 -1.52 -13.96
C HIS A 264 -16.27 -2.20 -13.44
N ALA A 265 -17.27 -2.37 -14.32
CA ALA A 265 -18.64 -2.74 -13.95
C ALA A 265 -18.84 -4.16 -13.38
N ARG A 266 -17.84 -5.05 -13.49
CA ARG A 266 -17.92 -6.46 -13.04
C ARG A 266 -17.05 -6.70 -11.81
N VAL A 267 -17.17 -5.84 -10.80
CA VAL A 267 -16.42 -6.03 -9.55
C VAL A 267 -16.80 -7.36 -8.90
N ARG A 268 -15.82 -8.23 -8.74
CA ARG A 268 -15.93 -9.52 -8.04
C ARG A 268 -15.56 -9.41 -6.58
N LEU A 269 -14.54 -8.59 -6.29
CA LEU A 269 -13.94 -8.42 -4.97
C LEU A 269 -13.40 -7.00 -4.83
N ALA A 270 -13.66 -6.37 -3.69
CA ALA A 270 -12.96 -5.15 -3.28
C ALA A 270 -12.01 -5.46 -2.11
N VAL A 271 -10.77 -5.03 -2.19
CA VAL A 271 -9.78 -5.12 -1.10
C VAL A 271 -9.43 -3.70 -0.70
N LEU A 272 -9.81 -3.33 0.52
CA LEU A 272 -9.88 -1.95 0.97
C LEU A 272 -9.10 -1.77 2.28
N PRO A 273 -8.35 -0.66 2.46
CA PRO A 273 -7.73 -0.35 3.72
C PRO A 273 -8.79 -0.02 4.77
N ILE A 274 -8.57 -0.46 6.01
CA ILE A 274 -9.45 -0.19 7.14
C ILE A 274 -8.70 0.34 8.37
N GLY A 275 -7.39 0.54 8.28
CA GLY A 275 -6.52 1.07 9.34
C GLY A 275 -5.81 2.36 8.92
N ALA A 276 -4.98 2.87 9.80
CA ALA A 276 -4.20 4.10 9.64
C ALA A 276 -5.06 5.36 9.41
N TYR A 277 -6.19 5.50 10.14
CA TYR A 277 -7.14 6.56 9.87
C TYR A 277 -7.24 7.63 10.98
N GLU A 278 -6.64 7.45 12.16
CA GLU A 278 -6.65 8.45 13.25
C GLU A 278 -5.31 9.20 13.39
N PRO A 279 -5.36 10.49 13.76
CA PRO A 279 -6.57 11.29 13.99
C PRO A 279 -7.18 11.76 12.67
N ARG A 280 -8.52 11.74 12.57
CA ARG A 280 -9.23 12.08 11.33
C ARG A 280 -8.83 13.45 10.74
N TRP A 281 -8.62 14.48 11.58
CA TRP A 281 -8.24 15.82 11.12
C TRP A 281 -6.92 15.83 10.31
N PHE A 282 -6.05 14.83 10.51
CA PHE A 282 -4.79 14.69 9.81
C PHE A 282 -4.86 13.64 8.69
N MET A 283 -5.55 12.50 8.92
CA MET A 283 -5.53 11.33 8.04
C MET A 283 -6.64 11.30 6.98
N GLN A 284 -7.80 11.92 7.20
CA GLN A 284 -9.00 11.73 6.36
C GLN A 284 -8.81 11.98 4.86
N GLU A 285 -7.85 12.83 4.49
CA GLU A 285 -7.60 13.16 3.09
C GLU A 285 -6.86 12.06 2.33
N GLN A 286 -6.18 11.17 3.05
CA GLN A 286 -5.25 10.18 2.49
C GLN A 286 -5.52 8.75 2.96
N HIS A 287 -6.31 8.56 4.01
CA HIS A 287 -6.71 7.27 4.54
C HIS A 287 -8.20 7.25 4.87
N VAL A 288 -8.90 6.27 4.31
CA VAL A 288 -10.30 6.00 4.65
C VAL A 288 -10.38 5.33 6.02
N ASN A 289 -11.46 5.63 6.75
CA ASN A 289 -11.84 4.86 7.93
C ASN A 289 -12.75 3.68 7.54
N PRO A 290 -13.07 2.76 8.46
CA PRO A 290 -13.94 1.61 8.17
C PRO A 290 -15.34 1.97 7.66
N ASP A 291 -15.94 3.10 8.08
CA ASP A 291 -17.21 3.59 7.54
C ASP A 291 -17.11 3.95 6.07
N GLU A 292 -16.09 4.74 5.72
CA GLU A 292 -15.80 5.12 4.34
C GLU A 292 -15.46 3.89 3.48
N ALA A 293 -14.74 2.90 4.02
CA ALA A 293 -14.45 1.65 3.32
C ALA A 293 -15.73 0.87 2.98
N VAL A 294 -16.71 0.80 3.89
CA VAL A 294 -18.03 0.19 3.61
C VAL A 294 -18.77 0.97 2.53
N ARG A 295 -18.72 2.30 2.56
CA ARG A 295 -19.31 3.16 1.51
C ARG A 295 -18.68 2.90 0.15
N ILE A 296 -17.34 2.77 0.08
CA ILE A 296 -16.64 2.39 -1.17
C ILE A 296 -17.13 1.05 -1.67
N ALA A 297 -17.19 0.01 -0.82
CA ALA A 297 -17.67 -1.30 -1.21
C ALA A 297 -19.10 -1.26 -1.79
N LYS A 298 -19.97 -0.40 -1.23
CA LYS A 298 -21.33 -0.18 -1.72
C LYS A 298 -21.37 0.56 -3.07
N ILE A 299 -20.58 1.62 -3.24
CA ILE A 299 -20.46 2.36 -4.51
C ILE A 299 -19.99 1.42 -5.62
N LEU A 300 -18.98 0.60 -5.35
CA LEU A 300 -18.44 -0.40 -6.27
C LEU A 300 -19.40 -1.57 -6.52
N ARG A 301 -20.50 -1.67 -5.75
CA ARG A 301 -21.42 -2.82 -5.76
C ARG A 301 -20.69 -4.14 -5.56
N ALA A 302 -19.60 -4.13 -4.79
CA ALA A 302 -18.80 -5.31 -4.55
C ALA A 302 -19.61 -6.37 -3.78
N PRO A 303 -19.71 -7.61 -4.29
CA PRO A 303 -20.42 -8.68 -3.59
C PRO A 303 -19.72 -9.05 -2.28
N VAL A 304 -18.38 -8.95 -2.28
CA VAL A 304 -17.51 -9.19 -1.12
C VAL A 304 -16.43 -8.12 -1.07
N ALA A 305 -16.07 -7.70 0.14
CA ALA A 305 -14.92 -6.87 0.43
C ALA A 305 -14.02 -7.54 1.47
N LEU A 306 -12.70 -7.30 1.38
CA LEU A 306 -11.71 -7.74 2.34
C LEU A 306 -10.98 -6.51 2.89
N GLY A 307 -10.84 -6.46 4.21
CA GLY A 307 -10.16 -5.39 4.91
C GLY A 307 -8.69 -5.72 5.16
N HIS A 308 -7.81 -4.81 4.81
CA HIS A 308 -6.37 -4.90 5.06
C HIS A 308 -5.83 -3.58 5.64
N HIS A 309 -4.51 -3.42 5.71
CA HIS A 309 -3.81 -2.23 6.21
C HIS A 309 -4.07 -1.95 7.70
N TRP A 310 -4.14 -3.00 8.53
CA TRP A 310 -4.37 -2.91 9.96
C TRP A 310 -3.65 -4.03 10.73
N GLY A 311 -3.50 -3.84 12.04
CA GLY A 311 -3.11 -4.91 12.96
C GLY A 311 -1.67 -5.40 12.87
N THR A 312 -0.81 -4.81 12.02
CA THR A 312 0.60 -5.23 11.86
C THR A 312 1.60 -4.16 12.28
N PHE A 313 1.51 -2.96 11.74
CA PHE A 313 2.36 -1.83 12.08
C PHE A 313 1.54 -0.72 12.74
N ARG A 314 2.03 -0.18 13.86
CA ARG A 314 1.44 1.00 14.48
C ARG A 314 1.91 2.25 13.74
N LEU A 315 1.08 2.77 12.85
CA LEU A 315 1.39 3.95 12.02
C LEU A 315 0.69 5.21 12.53
N THR A 316 -0.45 5.07 13.20
CA THR A 316 -1.41 6.11 13.56
C THR A 316 -1.87 5.97 15.01
N ASP A 317 -2.90 6.71 15.42
CA ASP A 317 -3.27 6.87 16.83
C ASP A 317 -4.28 5.82 17.32
N GLU A 318 -5.02 5.14 16.42
CA GLU A 318 -5.99 4.12 16.80
C GLU A 318 -5.35 2.85 17.37
N GLY A 319 -6.07 2.19 18.29
CA GLY A 319 -5.68 0.90 18.86
C GLY A 319 -5.76 -0.25 17.85
N ILE A 320 -5.03 -1.31 18.14
CA ILE A 320 -4.88 -2.46 17.21
C ILE A 320 -6.21 -3.15 16.86
N ASP A 321 -7.15 -3.23 17.80
CA ASP A 321 -8.45 -3.89 17.61
C ASP A 321 -9.54 -2.92 17.11
N ARG A 322 -9.24 -1.61 17.07
CA ARG A 322 -10.21 -0.59 16.69
C ARG A 322 -10.69 -0.67 15.23
N PRO A 323 -9.84 -0.97 14.23
CA PRO A 323 -10.30 -1.10 12.84
C PRO A 323 -11.36 -2.19 12.62
N PRO A 324 -11.21 -3.44 13.08
CA PRO A 324 -12.27 -4.45 12.92
C PRO A 324 -13.54 -4.14 13.73
N GLU A 325 -13.44 -3.52 14.91
CA GLU A 325 -14.61 -3.07 15.69
C GLU A 325 -15.39 -1.99 14.94
N ALA A 326 -14.72 -0.94 14.47
CA ALA A 326 -15.32 0.13 13.70
C ALA A 326 -15.91 -0.40 12.36
N LEU A 327 -15.28 -1.40 11.73
CA LEU A 327 -15.84 -2.07 10.57
C LEU A 327 -17.13 -2.82 10.90
N ALA A 328 -17.20 -3.50 12.05
CA ALA A 328 -18.41 -4.19 12.48
C ALA A 328 -19.57 -3.20 12.71
N GLU A 329 -19.28 -2.04 13.31
CA GLU A 329 -20.25 -0.96 13.48
C GLU A 329 -20.71 -0.39 12.13
N ALA A 330 -19.77 -0.06 11.23
CA ALA A 330 -20.06 0.46 9.90
C ALA A 330 -20.92 -0.50 9.07
N ARG A 331 -20.61 -1.81 9.11
CA ARG A 331 -21.43 -2.85 8.44
C ARG A 331 -22.86 -2.83 8.94
N ARG A 332 -23.06 -2.71 10.24
CA ARG A 332 -24.40 -2.62 10.87
C ARG A 332 -25.16 -1.36 10.42
N VAL A 333 -24.50 -0.21 10.46
CA VAL A 333 -25.09 1.08 10.05
C VAL A 333 -25.50 1.07 8.58
N HIS A 334 -24.68 0.53 7.72
CA HIS A 334 -24.90 0.55 6.27
C HIS A 334 -25.65 -0.68 5.74
N GLY A 335 -26.08 -1.61 6.59
CA GLY A 335 -26.75 -2.85 6.17
C GLY A 335 -25.85 -3.74 5.26
N PHE A 336 -24.54 -3.71 5.49
CA PHE A 336 -23.58 -4.52 4.74
C PHE A 336 -23.27 -5.79 5.55
N GLY A 337 -23.61 -6.95 5.01
CA GLY A 337 -23.55 -8.21 5.77
C GLY A 337 -22.14 -8.57 6.26
N GLU A 338 -22.07 -9.23 7.41
CA GLU A 338 -20.81 -9.60 8.07
C GLU A 338 -19.88 -10.41 7.16
N ARG A 339 -20.43 -11.41 6.45
CA ARG A 339 -19.67 -12.25 5.53
C ARG A 339 -19.32 -11.55 4.20
N ARG A 340 -19.84 -10.35 4.00
CA ARG A 340 -19.57 -9.56 2.80
C ARG A 340 -18.44 -8.57 2.95
N PHE A 341 -18.05 -8.21 4.18
CA PHE A 341 -16.84 -7.41 4.41
C PHE A 341 -16.08 -8.00 5.60
N ILE A 342 -14.95 -8.62 5.31
CA ILE A 342 -14.19 -9.43 6.25
C ILE A 342 -12.86 -8.72 6.53
N PRO A 343 -12.55 -8.34 7.79
CA PRO A 343 -11.23 -7.86 8.15
C PRO A 343 -10.29 -9.07 8.19
N LEU A 344 -9.34 -9.14 7.24
CA LEU A 344 -8.41 -10.27 7.20
C LEU A 344 -7.31 -10.11 8.24
N HIS A 345 -7.04 -11.17 8.97
CA HIS A 345 -5.84 -11.32 9.80
C HIS A 345 -4.68 -11.90 8.98
N PRO A 346 -3.40 -11.62 9.36
CA PRO A 346 -2.26 -12.30 8.73
C PRO A 346 -2.43 -13.82 8.75
N GLY A 347 -2.20 -14.48 7.62
CA GLY A 347 -2.41 -15.92 7.44
C GLY A 347 -3.85 -16.35 7.17
N GLN A 348 -4.82 -15.45 7.30
CA GLN A 348 -6.20 -15.77 6.93
C GLN A 348 -6.38 -15.79 5.41
N VAL A 349 -7.19 -16.75 4.95
CA VAL A 349 -7.45 -16.99 3.53
C VAL A 349 -8.93 -16.81 3.23
N TRP A 350 -9.21 -16.12 2.13
CA TRP A 350 -10.53 -16.09 1.51
C TRP A 350 -10.50 -16.78 0.15
N GLN A 351 -11.58 -17.49 -0.19
CA GLN A 351 -11.75 -18.16 -1.48
C GLN A 351 -13.14 -17.86 -2.05
N GLY A 352 -13.20 -17.62 -3.38
CA GLY A 352 -14.46 -17.32 -4.06
C GLY A 352 -14.41 -17.52 -5.57
#